data_8d67a109b61e088ca88c4ec2553e11b1
#
_entry.id   8d67a109b61e088ca88c4ec2553e11b1
#
_cell.length_a   1.000
_cell.length_b   1.000
_cell.length_c   1.000
_cell.angle_alpha   90.00
_cell.angle_beta   90.00
_cell.angle_gamma   90.00
#
_symmetry.space_group_name_H-M   'P 1'
#
loop_
_entity.id
_entity.type
_entity.pdbx_description
1 polymer ?
#
loop_
_entity_poly.entity_id
_entity_poly.type
_entity_poly.pdbx_seq_one_letter_code
_entity_poly.pdbx_strand_id
1 'polypeptide(L)'
;SSSTEEIKTQIMNVNQEIKALNDQFYNLMSKEDIDQLITNLTIEHKISPTNLTMSEITQTDLSSKKSDDNSSDNANDNTDESKSSNALVYSCVVTQTCKGTKANLLNLIEDVKNMSGLHINSVAYENSTGNLDLTITYTVYMVEK
;
A
#
# COMPACT_ATOMS: atom_id res chain seq x y z
N SER A 1 -28.79 -17.89 15.29
CA SER A 1 -29.70 -17.53 14.26
C SER A 1 -28.95 -17.19 13.00
N SER A 2 -29.69 -16.86 11.99
CA SER A 2 -29.04 -16.70 10.73
C SER A 2 -28.17 -15.46 10.71
N SER A 3 -28.52 -14.41 11.42
CA SER A 3 -27.68 -13.24 11.37
C SER A 3 -26.34 -13.52 12.04
N THR A 4 -26.28 -14.35 13.05
CA THR A 4 -25.02 -14.68 13.67
C THR A 4 -24.16 -15.46 12.70
N GLU A 5 -24.76 -16.35 11.92
CA GLU A 5 -23.98 -17.10 10.98
C GLU A 5 -23.50 -16.22 9.83
N GLU A 6 -24.31 -15.27 9.43
CA GLU A 6 -23.87 -14.37 8.39
C GLU A 6 -22.69 -13.56 8.86
N ILE A 7 -22.69 -13.10 10.12
CA ILE A 7 -21.58 -12.35 10.64
C ILE A 7 -20.33 -13.21 10.68
N LYS A 8 -20.44 -14.45 11.09
CA LYS A 8 -19.28 -15.32 11.11
C LYS A 8 -18.72 -15.51 9.71
N THR A 9 -19.58 -15.71 8.73
CA THR A 9 -19.12 -15.89 7.37
C THR A 9 -18.42 -14.62 6.87
N GLN A 10 -18.95 -13.45 7.19
CA GLN A 10 -18.33 -12.24 6.74
C GLN A 10 -16.96 -12.06 7.39
N ILE A 11 -16.81 -12.40 8.65
CA ILE A 11 -15.52 -12.28 9.31
C ILE A 11 -14.51 -13.22 8.67
N MET A 12 -14.91 -14.44 8.34
CA MET A 12 -13.99 -15.35 7.70
C MET A 12 -13.59 -14.86 6.33
N ASN A 13 -14.53 -14.27 5.58
CA ASN A 13 -14.20 -13.77 4.26
C ASN A 13 -13.23 -12.59 4.36
N VAL A 14 -13.41 -11.70 5.34
CA VAL A 14 -12.52 -10.58 5.50
C VAL A 14 -11.12 -11.09 5.86
N ASN A 15 -11.02 -12.07 6.74
CA ASN A 15 -9.72 -12.60 7.11
C ASN A 15 -9.02 -13.23 5.91
N GLN A 16 -9.76 -13.91 5.05
CA GLN A 16 -9.16 -14.50 3.88
C GLN A 16 -8.71 -13.40 2.91
N GLU A 17 -9.47 -12.33 2.81
CA GLU A 17 -9.07 -11.25 1.93
C GLU A 17 -7.82 -10.57 2.44
N ILE A 18 -7.70 -10.38 3.75
CA ILE A 18 -6.52 -9.76 4.32
C ILE A 18 -5.30 -10.64 4.07
N LYS A 19 -5.44 -11.95 4.25
CA LYS A 19 -4.32 -12.83 4.00
C LYS A 19 -3.91 -12.79 2.54
N ALA A 20 -4.89 -12.79 1.63
CA ALA A 20 -4.58 -12.77 0.22
C ALA A 20 -3.87 -11.47 -0.16
N LEU A 21 -4.27 -10.34 0.42
CA LEU A 21 -3.60 -9.09 0.13
C LEU A 21 -2.19 -9.08 0.68
N ASN A 22 -1.98 -9.63 1.88
CA ASN A 22 -0.65 -9.70 2.44
C ASN A 22 0.27 -10.53 1.57
N ASP A 23 -0.26 -11.61 0.98
CA ASP A 23 0.56 -12.46 0.13
C ASP A 23 0.94 -11.73 -1.15
N GLN A 24 0.17 -10.73 -1.56
CA GLN A 24 0.45 -9.99 -2.77
C GLN A 24 1.28 -8.74 -2.51
N PHE A 25 1.48 -8.36 -1.25
CA PHE A 25 2.30 -7.21 -0.95
C PHE A 25 3.76 -7.55 -1.21
N TYR A 26 4.56 -6.53 -1.40
CA TYR A 26 5.97 -6.74 -1.63
C TYR A 26 6.65 -7.25 -0.38
N ASN A 27 7.76 -7.95 -0.55
CA ASN A 27 8.60 -8.28 0.57
C ASN A 27 9.22 -6.99 1.08
N LEU A 28 9.57 -6.93 2.36
CA LEU A 28 10.16 -5.72 2.92
C LEU A 28 11.41 -5.34 2.13
N MET A 29 11.47 -4.10 1.72
CA MET A 29 12.53 -3.61 0.85
C MET A 29 13.22 -2.41 1.46
N SER A 30 14.43 -2.13 1.01
CA SER A 30 15.13 -0.91 1.39
C SER A 30 14.58 0.26 0.61
N LYS A 31 14.95 1.47 1.01
CA LYS A 31 14.54 2.67 0.27
C LYS A 31 15.10 2.65 -1.14
N GLU A 32 16.30 2.14 -1.33
CA GLU A 32 16.87 2.04 -2.66
C GLU A 32 16.06 1.13 -3.55
N ASP A 33 15.58 0.02 -3.00
CA ASP A 33 14.77 -0.90 -3.78
C ASP A 33 13.44 -0.27 -4.13
N ILE A 34 12.86 0.51 -3.21
CA ILE A 34 11.60 1.20 -3.49
C ILE A 34 11.81 2.23 -4.60
N ASP A 35 12.92 2.96 -4.55
CA ASP A 35 13.22 3.94 -5.58
C ASP A 35 13.31 3.24 -6.94
N GLN A 36 14.03 2.11 -7.01
CA GLN A 36 14.15 1.40 -8.26
C GLN A 36 12.82 0.88 -8.75
N LEU A 37 11.99 0.38 -7.85
CA LEU A 37 10.68 -0.13 -8.23
C LEU A 37 9.85 0.96 -8.89
N ILE A 38 9.76 2.13 -8.27
CA ILE A 38 8.91 3.20 -8.78
C ILE A 38 9.53 3.80 -10.04
N THR A 39 10.84 3.98 -10.05
CA THR A 39 11.51 4.56 -11.21
C THR A 39 11.37 3.65 -12.42
N ASN A 40 11.56 2.35 -12.23
CA ASN A 40 11.45 1.42 -13.34
C ASN A 40 10.02 1.35 -13.86
N LEU A 41 9.05 1.36 -12.97
CA LEU A 41 7.65 1.34 -13.37
C LEU A 41 7.32 2.56 -14.23
N THR A 42 7.81 3.73 -13.82
CA THR A 42 7.56 4.96 -14.54
C THR A 42 8.19 4.90 -15.92
N ILE A 43 9.43 4.42 -15.99
CA ILE A 43 10.12 4.32 -17.26
C ILE A 43 9.44 3.32 -18.18
N GLU A 44 8.96 2.21 -17.64
CA GLU A 44 8.26 1.24 -18.45
C GLU A 44 7.04 1.83 -19.11
N HIS A 45 6.42 2.79 -18.48
CA HIS A 45 5.24 3.44 -19.05
C HIS A 45 5.60 4.67 -19.87
N LYS A 46 6.89 4.83 -20.17
CA LYS A 46 7.36 5.91 -21.05
C LYS A 46 7.11 7.29 -20.44
N ILE A 47 7.19 7.36 -19.14
CA ILE A 47 7.12 8.60 -18.39
C ILE A 47 8.52 8.86 -17.85
N SER A 48 9.00 10.07 -17.92
CA SER A 48 10.37 10.41 -17.56
C SER A 48 10.43 10.93 -16.14
N PRO A 49 11.02 10.18 -15.23
CA PRO A 49 11.12 10.64 -13.84
C PRO A 49 12.17 11.75 -13.74
N THR A 50 11.88 12.75 -12.91
CA THR A 50 12.82 13.84 -12.70
C THR A 50 13.29 13.92 -11.26
N ASN A 51 12.47 13.51 -10.29
CA ASN A 51 12.89 13.54 -8.90
C ASN A 51 12.02 12.58 -8.10
N LEU A 52 12.55 12.06 -7.02
CA LEU A 52 11.81 11.14 -6.18
C LEU A 52 12.25 11.33 -4.74
N THR A 53 11.27 11.48 -3.84
CA THR A 53 11.53 11.55 -2.41
C THR A 53 10.63 10.54 -1.73
N MET A 54 10.97 10.12 -0.54
CA MET A 54 10.14 9.17 0.15
C MET A 54 10.22 9.37 1.65
N SER A 55 9.17 8.98 2.33
CA SER A 55 9.09 9.05 3.77
C SER A 55 9.92 7.93 4.38
N GLU A 56 9.99 7.91 5.70
CA GLU A 56 10.55 6.75 6.36
C GLU A 56 9.60 5.58 6.19
N ILE A 57 10.13 4.39 6.28
CA ILE A 57 9.32 3.18 6.22
C ILE A 57 8.71 3.00 7.60
N THR A 58 7.40 2.91 7.67
CA THR A 58 6.69 2.80 8.93
C THR A 58 5.99 1.46 9.02
N GLN A 59 5.86 0.97 10.23
CA GLN A 59 5.22 -0.31 10.48
C GLN A 59 3.82 -0.06 10.98
N THR A 60 2.86 -0.79 10.45
CA THR A 60 1.47 -0.68 10.85
C THR A 60 0.97 -2.06 11.20
N ASP A 61 0.36 -2.18 12.37
CA ASP A 61 -0.21 -3.45 12.78
C ASP A 61 -1.69 -3.38 12.44
N LEU A 62 -2.12 -4.16 11.47
CA LEU A 62 -3.48 -4.10 11.02
C LEU A 62 -4.47 -4.53 12.06
N SER A 63 -4.04 -5.27 13.06
CA SER A 63 -4.97 -5.74 14.03
C SER A 63 -5.11 -4.81 15.19
N SER A 64 -4.33 -3.80 15.25
CA SER A 64 -4.36 -3.01 16.41
C SER A 64 -5.44 -2.07 16.49
N LYS A 65 -6.19 -1.95 15.61
CA LYS A 65 -7.07 -1.00 15.71
C LYS A 65 -7.91 -1.13 16.77
N LYS A 66 -8.48 -1.37 17.09
CA LYS A 66 -9.41 -1.34 17.93
C LYS A 66 -9.17 -1.39 19.19
N SER A 67 -8.68 -1.54 19.48
CA SER A 67 -8.52 -1.76 20.70
C SER A 67 -8.49 -0.84 21.61
N ASP A 68 -8.27 -0.04 21.39
CA ASP A 68 -8.17 0.90 22.25
C ASP A 68 -9.00 0.84 23.33
N ASP A 69 -9.67 0.80 23.41
CA ASP A 69 -10.50 0.94 24.37
C ASP A 69 -10.40 0.05 25.37
N ASN A 70 -10.56 -0.29 25.78
CA ASN A 70 -10.66 -1.00 26.80
C ASN A 70 -9.91 -1.88 27.08
N SER A 71 -9.58 -2.01 26.74
CA SER A 71 -8.88 -2.79 26.93
C SER A 71 -8.26 -3.06 27.96
N SER A 72 -7.96 -2.53 28.28
CA SER A 72 -7.39 -2.62 29.32
C SER A 72 -7.45 -3.84 29.97
N ASP A 73 -8.08 -4.14 30.30
CA ASP A 73 -8.25 -5.14 31.01
C ASP A 73 -7.86 -6.31 30.54
N ASN A 74 -8.05 -6.79 30.29
CA ASN A 74 -7.85 -7.91 29.97
C ASN A 74 -6.92 -8.18 29.28
N ALA A 75 -6.61 -7.64 29.12
CA ALA A 75 -5.78 -7.70 28.37
C ALA A 75 -4.88 -8.68 28.61
N ASN A 76 -4.47 -8.84 29.21
CA ASN A 76 -3.59 -9.59 29.48
C ASN A 76 -3.64 -10.80 28.89
N ASP A 77 -3.84 -11.36 29.06
CA ASP A 77 -3.87 -12.53 28.73
C ASP A 77 -3.90 -12.86 27.43
N ASN A 78 -4.33 -13.41 27.05
CA ASN A 78 -4.52 -13.86 25.88
C ASN A 78 -3.94 -13.24 24.86
N THR A 79 -3.68 -12.33 24.91
CA THR A 79 -3.19 -11.65 23.94
C THR A 79 -2.18 -12.31 23.22
N ASP A 80 -1.43 -12.97 23.75
CA ASP A 80 -0.44 -13.52 23.09
C ASP A 80 -0.81 -14.22 21.95
N GLU A 81 -1.65 -15.00 21.95
CA GLU A 81 -1.93 -15.68 20.86
C GLU A 81 -2.37 -14.86 19.81
N SER A 82 -3.07 -13.94 20.00
CA SER A 82 -3.54 -13.18 18.91
C SER A 82 -2.41 -12.55 18.20
N LYS A 83 -1.35 -12.23 18.85
CA LYS A 83 -0.34 -11.65 18.18
C LYS A 83 0.25 -12.54 17.22
N SER A 84 0.41 -13.72 17.46
CA SER A 84 1.12 -14.57 16.56
C SER A 84 0.47 -14.65 15.22
N SER A 85 -0.81 -14.40 15.13
CA SER A 85 -1.46 -14.49 13.84
C SER A 85 -1.48 -13.17 13.13
N ASN A 86 -1.02 -12.10 13.70
CA ASN A 86 -1.12 -10.81 13.06
C ASN A 86 0.02 -10.58 12.12
N ALA A 87 -0.28 -10.06 10.95
CA ALA A 87 0.74 -9.72 10.01
C ALA A 87 1.15 -8.29 10.25
N LEU A 88 2.43 -8.01 10.16
CA LEU A 88 2.93 -6.67 10.27
C LEU A 88 3.13 -6.12 8.88
N VAL A 89 2.51 -5.00 8.63
CA VAL A 89 2.58 -4.38 7.32
C VAL A 89 3.41 -3.12 7.46
N TYR A 90 4.30 -2.92 6.52
CA TYR A 90 5.14 -1.75 6.47
C TYR A 90 4.72 -0.91 5.27
N SER A 91 4.88 0.36 5.34
CA SER A 91 4.54 1.21 4.21
C SER A 91 5.51 2.36 4.08
N CYS A 92 5.60 2.88 2.88
CA CYS A 92 6.44 4.02 2.58
C CYS A 92 5.70 4.89 1.58
N VAL A 93 5.66 6.19 1.82
CA VAL A 93 5.01 7.12 0.91
C VAL A 93 6.08 7.70 0.02
N VAL A 94 5.86 7.64 -1.28
CA VAL A 94 6.82 8.07 -2.29
C VAL A 94 6.20 9.20 -3.08
N THR A 95 6.91 10.30 -3.25
CA THR A 95 6.47 11.40 -4.08
C THR A 95 7.44 11.52 -5.24
N GLN A 96 6.93 11.45 -6.46
CA GLN A 96 7.76 11.48 -7.65
C GLN A 96 7.29 12.57 -8.56
N THR A 97 8.24 13.38 -9.06
CA THR A 97 7.93 14.32 -10.14
C THR A 97 8.43 13.69 -11.43
N CYS A 98 7.66 13.87 -12.49
CA CYS A 98 7.97 13.23 -13.76
C CYS A 98 7.25 13.97 -14.88
N LYS A 99 7.57 13.61 -16.11
CA LYS A 99 6.96 14.23 -17.29
C LYS A 99 6.48 13.13 -18.22
N GLY A 100 5.32 13.33 -18.78
CA GLY A 100 4.80 12.35 -19.72
C GLY A 100 3.51 12.80 -20.34
N THR A 101 2.95 11.96 -21.21
CA THR A 101 1.71 12.29 -21.88
C THR A 101 0.55 11.82 -21.04
N LYS A 102 -0.61 12.37 -21.29
CA LYS A 102 -1.82 11.95 -20.60
C LYS A 102 -2.09 10.47 -20.84
N ALA A 103 -1.88 10.00 -22.07
CA ALA A 103 -2.15 8.59 -22.39
C ALA A 103 -1.25 7.67 -21.56
N ASN A 104 0.02 8.01 -21.45
CA ASN A 104 0.94 7.17 -20.68
C ASN A 104 0.63 7.23 -19.19
N LEU A 105 0.18 8.39 -18.70
CA LEU A 105 -0.24 8.50 -17.33
C LEU A 105 -1.45 7.61 -17.04
N LEU A 106 -2.43 7.60 -17.94
CA LEU A 106 -3.61 6.76 -17.73
C LEU A 106 -3.25 5.29 -17.75
N ASN A 107 -2.30 4.89 -18.59
CA ASN A 107 -1.85 3.50 -18.60
C ASN A 107 -1.14 3.14 -17.31
N LEU A 108 -0.35 4.06 -16.75
CA LEU A 108 0.30 3.81 -15.48
C LEU A 108 -0.74 3.65 -14.37
N ILE A 109 -1.72 4.53 -14.32
CA ILE A 109 -2.76 4.46 -13.31
C ILE A 109 -3.50 3.13 -13.40
N GLU A 110 -3.81 2.70 -14.62
CA GLU A 110 -4.56 1.46 -14.80
C GLU A 110 -3.72 0.25 -14.33
N ASP A 111 -2.42 0.25 -14.61
CA ASP A 111 -1.58 -0.82 -14.16
C ASP A 111 -1.50 -0.86 -12.65
N VAL A 112 -1.32 0.29 -12.00
CA VAL A 112 -1.18 0.33 -10.57
C VAL A 112 -2.49 -0.08 -9.87
N LYS A 113 -3.63 0.20 -10.50
CA LYS A 113 -4.89 -0.22 -9.91
C LYS A 113 -4.98 -1.73 -9.77
N ASN A 114 -4.25 -2.46 -10.57
CA ASN A 114 -4.26 -3.91 -10.52
C ASN A 114 -3.19 -4.48 -9.62
N MET A 115 -2.42 -3.64 -8.93
CA MET A 115 -1.38 -4.08 -8.03
C MET A 115 -1.85 -3.94 -6.60
N SER A 116 -1.56 -4.92 -5.75
CA SER A 116 -1.97 -4.85 -4.35
C SER A 116 -0.94 -4.14 -3.50
N GLY A 117 0.32 -4.23 -3.86
CA GLY A 117 1.38 -3.65 -3.04
C GLY A 117 1.70 -2.21 -3.35
N LEU A 118 1.05 -1.61 -4.33
CA LEU A 118 1.34 -0.24 -4.73
C LEU A 118 0.04 0.50 -4.95
N HIS A 119 -0.07 1.68 -4.39
CA HIS A 119 -1.29 2.46 -4.47
C HIS A 119 -0.92 3.89 -4.86
N ILE A 120 -1.67 4.48 -5.78
CA ILE A 120 -1.49 5.88 -6.10
C ILE A 120 -2.43 6.68 -5.23
N ASN A 121 -1.85 7.52 -4.38
CA ASN A 121 -2.64 8.34 -3.48
C ASN A 121 -3.18 9.57 -4.18
N SER A 122 -2.39 10.17 -5.03
CA SER A 122 -2.82 11.38 -5.73
C SER A 122 -1.93 11.64 -6.93
N VAL A 123 -2.48 12.38 -7.89
CA VAL A 123 -1.74 12.82 -9.07
C VAL A 123 -2.07 14.28 -9.27
N ALA A 124 -1.06 15.12 -9.24
CA ALA A 124 -1.21 16.53 -9.59
C ALA A 124 -0.50 16.74 -10.92
N TYR A 125 -1.05 17.60 -11.75
CA TYR A 125 -0.41 17.81 -13.03
C TYR A 125 -0.61 19.24 -13.52
N GLU A 126 0.31 19.65 -14.34
CA GLU A 126 0.21 20.93 -15.02
C GLU A 126 0.57 20.69 -16.46
N ASN A 127 -0.08 21.41 -17.36
CA ASN A 127 0.24 21.27 -18.76
C ASN A 127 1.55 21.94 -19.05
N SER A 128 2.36 21.26 -19.82
CA SER A 128 3.59 21.80 -20.31
C SER A 128 3.59 21.57 -21.80
N THR A 129 4.56 22.08 -22.50
CA THR A 129 4.54 22.03 -23.94
C THR A 129 4.56 20.58 -24.42
N GLY A 130 3.41 20.08 -24.83
CA GLY A 130 3.33 18.72 -25.36
C GLY A 130 3.29 17.63 -24.32
N ASN A 131 3.55 17.91 -23.07
CA ASN A 131 3.56 16.91 -22.01
C ASN A 131 2.91 17.47 -20.78
N LEU A 132 2.77 16.62 -19.78
CA LEU A 132 2.29 17.02 -18.46
C LEU A 132 3.46 16.97 -17.51
N ASP A 133 3.54 17.97 -16.64
CA ASP A 133 4.43 17.92 -15.50
C ASP A 133 3.63 17.28 -14.38
N LEU A 134 4.09 16.15 -13.89
CA LEU A 134 3.32 15.32 -12.96
C LEU A 134 3.99 15.26 -11.61
N THR A 135 3.15 15.25 -10.57
CA THR A 135 3.61 14.92 -9.23
C THR A 135 2.72 13.78 -8.76
N ILE A 136 3.28 12.61 -8.60
CA ILE A 136 2.52 11.41 -8.23
C ILE A 136 2.95 10.99 -6.85
N THR A 137 1.98 10.77 -5.97
CA THR A 137 2.26 10.28 -4.63
C THR A 137 1.74 8.85 -4.53
N TYR A 138 2.62 7.96 -4.13
CA TYR A 138 2.30 6.55 -4.00
C TYR A 138 2.46 6.09 -2.57
N THR A 139 1.80 4.99 -2.22
CA THR A 139 2.14 4.25 -1.01
C THR A 139 2.55 2.84 -1.44
N VAL A 140 3.69 2.40 -0.94
CA VAL A 140 4.19 1.04 -1.19
C VAL A 140 3.93 0.25 0.08
N TYR A 141 3.29 -0.90 -0.07
CA TYR A 141 2.96 -1.76 1.07
C TYR A 141 3.83 -3.00 1.01
N MET A 142 4.40 -3.37 2.15
CA MET A 142 5.34 -4.47 2.23
C MET A 142 5.04 -5.31 3.47
N VAL A 143 5.41 -6.56 3.42
CA VAL A 143 5.29 -7.45 4.58
C VAL A 143 6.59 -8.18 4.73
N GLU A 144 6.89 -8.57 5.95
CA GLU A 144 8.09 -9.33 6.19
C GLU A 144 7.74 -10.79 5.95
N LYS A 145 8.33 -11.41 4.97
CA LYS A 145 8.00 -12.77 4.59
C LYS A 145 9.04 -13.77 5.01
#